data_174475eb784dc667887740c8a3e3d8a3
#
_entry.id   174475eb784dc667887740c8a3e3d8a3
#
_cell.length_a   1.000
_cell.length_b   1.000
_cell.length_c   1.000
_cell.angle_alpha   90.00
_cell.angle_beta   90.00
_cell.angle_gamma   90.00
#
_symmetry.space_group_name_H-M   'P 1'
#
loop_
_entity.id
_entity.type
_entity.pdbx_description
1 polymer ?
#
loop_
_entity_poly.entity_id
_entity_poly.type
_entity_poly.pdbx_seq_one_letter_code
_entity_poly.pdbx_strand_id
1 'polypeptide(L)'
;VELKNLMIMTGTGSGKTESFLLPIIGKLAVEAHDKPEQFATHHAVRAMVLYPMNALVNDQLGRLRLLFGDPRVVGAFEQWSGRAALFARYTSRTPYAGVRTRQKDSRRLKSIGDFFVDIENAAAQVGPGTPPQSASAKAQGLQHKLQEKGKCPAKPSVGGWLGSGNWLDSKGEFRRAITRAGEAELLTRYEVQVSPPDLLITNYSMLEYMMLRPIERRIFDQTRAW
;
A
#
# COMPACT_ATOMS: atom_id res chain seq x y z
N VAL A 1 10.85 -12.74 23.67
CA VAL A 1 9.51 -12.12 23.65
C VAL A 1 8.51 -13.25 23.78
N GLU A 2 7.76 -13.27 24.88
CA GLU A 2 6.72 -14.26 25.11
C GLU A 2 5.58 -14.02 24.09
N LEU A 3 5.32 -14.99 23.22
CA LEU A 3 4.20 -14.93 22.28
C LEU A 3 2.90 -15.07 23.07
N LYS A 4 2.14 -14.00 23.19
CA LYS A 4 0.82 -14.01 23.84
C LYS A 4 -0.27 -14.06 22.78
N ASN A 5 -1.12 -15.08 22.87
CA ASN A 5 -2.36 -15.12 22.12
C ASN A 5 -3.37 -14.19 22.80
N LEU A 6 -3.97 -13.28 22.04
CA LEU A 6 -4.99 -12.36 22.51
C LEU A 6 -6.29 -12.59 21.73
N MET A 7 -7.39 -12.79 22.47
CA MET A 7 -8.73 -12.82 21.89
C MET A 7 -9.46 -11.53 22.23
N ILE A 8 -9.90 -10.79 21.19
CA ILE A 8 -10.65 -9.54 21.36
C ILE A 8 -12.11 -9.80 21.02
N MET A 9 -12.98 -9.70 22.01
CA MET A 9 -14.42 -9.89 21.86
C MET A 9 -15.13 -8.56 22.15
N THR A 10 -15.79 -8.01 21.14
CA THR A 10 -16.49 -6.73 21.27
C THR A 10 -17.74 -6.71 20.38
N GLY A 11 -18.70 -5.83 20.68
CA GLY A 11 -19.89 -5.60 19.86
C GLY A 11 -19.58 -5.04 18.47
N THR A 12 -20.57 -4.97 17.59
CA THR A 12 -20.44 -4.34 16.27
C THR A 12 -20.25 -2.83 16.43
N GLY A 13 -19.33 -2.24 15.67
CA GLY A 13 -19.03 -0.80 15.74
C GLY A 13 -18.15 -0.33 16.90
N SER A 14 -17.61 -1.24 17.71
CA SER A 14 -16.85 -0.94 18.93
C SER A 14 -15.33 -0.82 18.74
N GLY A 15 -14.85 -0.52 17.53
CA GLY A 15 -13.42 -0.31 17.29
C GLY A 15 -12.57 -1.58 17.19
N LYS A 16 -13.15 -2.73 16.80
CA LYS A 16 -12.41 -3.99 16.62
C LYS A 16 -11.20 -3.86 15.70
N THR A 17 -11.34 -3.15 14.61
CA THR A 17 -10.26 -2.95 13.65
C THR A 17 -9.13 -2.13 14.25
N GLU A 18 -9.47 -1.08 14.96
CA GLU A 18 -8.55 -0.19 15.64
C GLU A 18 -7.80 -0.94 16.76
N SER A 19 -8.47 -1.88 17.43
CA SER A 19 -7.88 -2.65 18.53
C SER A 19 -6.68 -3.51 18.12
N PHE A 20 -6.55 -3.89 16.87
CA PHE A 20 -5.36 -4.60 16.37
C PHE A 20 -4.49 -3.71 15.47
N LEU A 21 -5.04 -2.74 14.73
CA LEU A 21 -4.24 -1.87 13.87
C LEU A 21 -3.37 -0.90 14.68
N LEU A 22 -3.90 -0.32 15.77
CA LEU A 22 -3.12 0.60 16.61
C LEU A 22 -1.91 -0.07 17.27
N PRO A 23 -2.01 -1.26 17.86
CA PRO A 23 -0.83 -1.98 18.35
C PRO A 23 0.17 -2.33 17.25
N ILE A 24 -0.29 -2.67 16.04
CA ILE A 24 0.61 -2.95 14.90
C ILE A 24 1.41 -1.71 14.56
N ILE A 25 0.75 -0.57 14.33
CA ILE A 25 1.45 0.66 13.94
C ILE A 25 2.34 1.17 15.06
N GLY A 26 1.91 1.04 16.33
CA GLY A 26 2.73 1.37 17.49
C GLY A 26 4.01 0.54 17.56
N LYS A 27 3.93 -0.77 17.32
CA LYS A 27 5.10 -1.65 17.25
C LYS A 27 6.05 -1.29 16.10
N LEU A 28 5.50 -0.99 14.92
CA LEU A 28 6.29 -0.53 13.77
C LEU A 28 6.99 0.81 14.07
N ALA A 29 6.30 1.73 14.75
CA ALA A 29 6.85 3.03 15.14
C ALA A 29 8.03 2.88 16.13
N VAL A 30 7.89 2.01 17.14
CA VAL A 30 8.98 1.69 18.07
C VAL A 30 10.17 1.11 17.31
N GLU A 31 9.95 0.17 16.38
CA GLU A 31 11.05 -0.42 15.60
C GLU A 31 11.73 0.62 14.70
N ALA A 32 10.95 1.48 14.01
CA ALA A 32 11.48 2.53 13.15
C ALA A 32 12.30 3.57 13.95
N HIS A 33 11.88 3.87 15.17
CA HIS A 33 12.60 4.77 16.07
C HIS A 33 13.86 4.15 16.65
N ASP A 34 13.76 2.92 17.17
CA ASP A 34 14.85 2.28 17.94
C ASP A 34 15.91 1.63 17.02
N LYS A 35 15.51 1.24 15.79
CA LYS A 35 16.37 0.56 14.81
C LYS A 35 16.20 1.16 13.41
N PRO A 36 16.47 2.45 13.23
CA PRO A 36 16.14 3.18 12.00
C PRO A 36 16.79 2.59 10.74
N GLU A 37 18.08 2.26 10.80
CA GLU A 37 18.81 1.68 9.65
C GLU A 37 18.27 0.31 9.25
N GLN A 38 17.98 -0.53 10.24
CA GLN A 38 17.41 -1.85 9.99
C GLN A 38 16.00 -1.72 9.39
N PHE A 39 15.17 -0.82 9.93
CA PHE A 39 13.83 -0.57 9.40
C PHE A 39 13.90 -0.03 7.97
N ALA A 40 14.82 0.89 7.67
CA ALA A 40 15.00 1.47 6.34
C ALA A 40 15.40 0.44 5.29
N THR A 41 16.33 -0.44 5.62
CA THR A 41 16.99 -1.34 4.65
C THR A 41 16.36 -2.73 4.57
N HIS A 42 15.79 -3.25 5.66
CA HIS A 42 15.17 -4.57 5.69
C HIS A 42 13.67 -4.52 5.42
N HIS A 43 13.30 -4.97 4.23
CA HIS A 43 11.90 -5.16 3.85
C HIS A 43 11.43 -6.56 4.25
N ALA A 44 10.50 -6.62 5.21
CA ALA A 44 9.98 -7.87 5.76
C ALA A 44 8.51 -7.69 6.17
N VAL A 45 7.73 -8.76 6.16
CA VAL A 45 6.35 -8.74 6.67
C VAL A 45 6.38 -8.83 8.20
N ARG A 46 6.28 -7.69 8.86
CA ARG A 46 6.29 -7.57 10.33
C ARG A 46 4.95 -7.89 10.96
N ALA A 47 3.89 -7.66 10.21
CA ALA A 47 2.54 -8.03 10.61
C ALA A 47 1.75 -8.54 9.41
N MET A 48 0.89 -9.54 9.65
CA MET A 48 -0.01 -10.09 8.66
C MET A 48 -1.44 -10.12 9.19
N VAL A 49 -2.38 -9.59 8.41
CA VAL A 49 -3.81 -9.65 8.72
C VAL A 49 -4.49 -10.58 7.73
N LEU A 50 -5.13 -11.61 8.25
CA LEU A 50 -5.82 -12.64 7.46
C LEU A 50 -7.33 -12.49 7.58
N TYR A 51 -7.99 -12.43 6.43
CA TYR A 51 -9.45 -12.43 6.33
C TYR A 51 -9.96 -13.66 5.59
N PRO A 52 -11.18 -14.12 5.90
CA PRO A 52 -11.76 -15.26 5.18
C PRO A 52 -12.09 -14.94 3.72
N MET A 53 -12.40 -13.68 3.38
CA MET A 53 -12.89 -13.29 2.06
C MET A 53 -12.25 -11.99 1.55
N ASN A 54 -12.14 -11.88 0.21
CA ASN A 54 -11.65 -10.67 -0.46
C ASN A 54 -12.49 -9.40 -0.17
N ALA A 55 -13.78 -9.54 0.10
CA ALA A 55 -14.64 -8.41 0.42
C ALA A 55 -14.18 -7.68 1.69
N LEU A 56 -13.88 -8.44 2.75
CA LEU A 56 -13.35 -7.90 4.01
C LEU A 56 -11.96 -7.28 3.82
N VAL A 57 -11.09 -7.91 3.03
CA VAL A 57 -9.78 -7.33 2.69
C VAL A 57 -9.94 -5.97 2.01
N ASN A 58 -10.90 -5.83 1.10
CA ASN A 58 -11.13 -4.58 0.38
C ASN A 58 -11.71 -3.48 1.28
N ASP A 59 -12.59 -3.85 2.21
CA ASP A 59 -13.15 -2.89 3.20
C ASP A 59 -12.03 -2.33 4.10
N GLN A 60 -11.20 -3.22 4.62
CA GLN A 60 -10.09 -2.83 5.49
C GLN A 60 -8.99 -2.04 4.77
N LEU A 61 -8.82 -2.25 3.45
CA LEU A 61 -7.86 -1.48 2.66
C LEU A 61 -8.10 0.04 2.76
N GLY A 62 -9.37 0.47 2.77
CA GLY A 62 -9.71 1.88 2.97
C GLY A 62 -9.22 2.43 4.31
N ARG A 63 -9.35 1.66 5.38
CA ARG A 63 -8.87 2.04 6.73
C ARG A 63 -7.35 2.10 6.79
N LEU A 64 -6.67 1.15 6.16
CA LEU A 64 -5.21 1.17 6.06
C LEU A 64 -4.70 2.39 5.30
N ARG A 65 -5.39 2.77 4.21
CA ARG A 65 -5.06 3.97 3.44
C ARG A 65 -5.20 5.24 4.26
N LEU A 66 -6.25 5.34 5.08
CA LEU A 66 -6.46 6.47 5.98
C LEU A 66 -5.40 6.52 7.09
N LEU A 67 -5.01 5.37 7.65
CA LEU A 67 -4.06 5.32 8.76
C LEU A 67 -2.61 5.46 8.28
N PHE A 68 -2.16 4.61 7.36
CA PHE A 68 -0.78 4.59 6.89
C PHE A 68 -0.47 5.70 5.88
N GLY A 69 -1.48 6.22 5.18
CA GLY A 69 -1.36 7.34 4.24
C GLY A 69 -1.59 8.70 4.89
N ASP A 70 -1.87 8.78 6.21
CA ASP A 70 -1.95 10.06 6.92
C ASP A 70 -0.59 10.77 6.87
N PRO A 71 -0.51 12.03 6.40
CA PRO A 71 0.77 12.74 6.28
C PRO A 71 1.56 12.83 7.59
N ARG A 72 0.88 12.86 8.74
CA ARG A 72 1.53 12.88 10.07
C ARG A 72 2.19 11.55 10.37
N VAL A 73 1.53 10.44 10.02
CA VAL A 73 2.07 9.08 10.20
C VAL A 73 3.23 8.86 9.24
N VAL A 74 3.06 9.17 7.96
CA VAL A 74 4.13 9.10 6.96
C VAL A 74 5.34 9.92 7.39
N GLY A 75 5.13 11.20 7.74
CA GLY A 75 6.21 12.10 8.14
C GLY A 75 6.95 11.64 9.40
N ALA A 76 6.25 11.07 10.39
CA ALA A 76 6.89 10.52 11.58
C ALA A 76 7.81 9.33 11.24
N PHE A 77 7.36 8.39 10.42
CA PHE A 77 8.19 7.25 10.00
C PHE A 77 9.38 7.69 9.13
N GLU A 78 9.17 8.66 8.23
CA GLU A 78 10.26 9.23 7.42
C GLU A 78 11.31 9.94 8.28
N GLN A 79 10.87 10.67 9.30
CA GLN A 79 11.77 11.34 10.24
C GLN A 79 12.62 10.34 11.04
N TRP A 80 12.03 9.21 11.45
CA TRP A 80 12.75 8.21 12.24
C TRP A 80 13.67 7.34 11.40
N SER A 81 13.19 6.86 10.26
CA SER A 81 13.87 5.81 9.49
C SER A 81 14.14 6.14 8.02
N GLY A 82 13.76 7.32 7.55
CA GLY A 82 13.96 7.72 6.15
C GLY A 82 12.96 7.14 5.15
N ARG A 83 11.97 6.33 5.60
CA ARG A 83 10.89 5.82 4.75
C ARG A 83 9.57 5.70 5.50
N ALA A 84 8.47 5.75 4.77
CA ALA A 84 7.15 5.43 5.32
C ALA A 84 7.04 3.95 5.74
N ALA A 85 6.16 3.66 6.69
CA ALA A 85 5.71 2.29 6.95
C ALA A 85 4.89 1.79 5.76
N LEU A 86 5.24 0.61 5.25
CA LEU A 86 4.65 0.06 4.03
C LEU A 86 3.53 -0.93 4.34
N PHE A 87 2.44 -0.82 3.62
CA PHE A 87 1.41 -1.86 3.63
C PHE A 87 1.03 -2.31 2.22
N ALA A 88 0.49 -3.51 2.12
CA ALA A 88 0.01 -4.05 0.84
C ALA A 88 -1.19 -4.97 1.03
N ARG A 89 -2.08 -4.92 0.05
CA ARG A 89 -3.06 -5.97 -0.19
C ARG A 89 -2.48 -7.01 -1.15
N TYR A 90 -2.50 -8.28 -0.75
CA TYR A 90 -2.08 -9.39 -1.60
C TYR A 90 -3.21 -10.40 -1.77
N THR A 91 -3.95 -10.31 -2.87
CA THR A 91 -5.10 -11.16 -3.18
C THR A 91 -5.10 -11.53 -4.66
N SER A 92 -6.05 -12.36 -5.10
CA SER A 92 -6.24 -12.66 -6.52
C SER A 92 -6.47 -11.41 -7.38
N ARG A 93 -6.99 -10.34 -6.78
CA ARG A 93 -7.27 -9.05 -7.44
C ARG A 93 -6.08 -8.10 -7.44
N THR A 94 -5.01 -8.37 -6.67
CA THR A 94 -3.81 -7.56 -6.72
C THR A 94 -3.14 -7.72 -8.08
N PRO A 95 -2.91 -6.63 -8.81
CA PRO A 95 -2.35 -6.72 -10.15
C PRO A 95 -0.97 -7.34 -10.10
N TYR A 96 -0.71 -8.18 -11.06
CA TYR A 96 0.61 -8.71 -11.29
C TYR A 96 1.27 -7.87 -12.38
N ALA A 97 2.15 -6.97 -12.00
CA ALA A 97 3.05 -6.29 -12.91
C ALA A 97 4.34 -7.08 -12.92
N GLY A 98 4.66 -7.73 -13.97
CA GLY A 98 5.89 -8.51 -14.12
C GLY A 98 5.74 -9.66 -15.11
N VAL A 99 6.77 -9.98 -15.76
CA VAL A 99 7.20 -11.13 -16.55
C VAL A 99 6.24 -11.76 -17.58
N ARG A 100 4.93 -11.47 -17.62
CA ARG A 100 4.04 -12.27 -18.48
C ARG A 100 3.86 -11.75 -19.90
N THR A 101 3.66 -10.50 -20.08
CA THR A 101 3.79 -9.79 -21.36
C THR A 101 3.60 -8.28 -21.12
N ARG A 102 4.41 -7.46 -21.77
CA ARG A 102 4.35 -6.01 -21.75
C ARG A 102 2.92 -5.46 -21.93
N GLN A 103 2.15 -6.05 -22.85
CA GLN A 103 0.79 -5.58 -23.16
C GLN A 103 -0.24 -5.89 -22.06
N LYS A 104 -0.18 -7.07 -21.45
CA LYS A 104 -1.12 -7.44 -20.37
C LYS A 104 -0.91 -6.62 -19.12
N ASP A 105 0.33 -6.36 -18.77
CA ASP A 105 0.68 -5.66 -17.55
C ASP A 105 0.46 -4.15 -17.70
N SER A 106 0.78 -3.56 -18.84
CA SER A 106 0.43 -2.16 -19.14
C SER A 106 -1.08 -1.91 -19.06
N ARG A 107 -1.90 -2.83 -19.59
CA ARG A 107 -3.35 -2.70 -19.54
C ARG A 107 -3.90 -2.78 -18.10
N ARG A 108 -3.34 -3.66 -17.28
CA ARG A 108 -3.73 -3.80 -15.87
C ARG A 108 -3.32 -2.58 -15.05
N LEU A 109 -2.14 -2.05 -15.29
CA LEU A 109 -1.66 -0.84 -14.62
C LEU A 109 -2.47 0.39 -15.02
N LYS A 110 -2.80 0.52 -16.31
CA LYS A 110 -3.71 1.57 -16.79
C LYS A 110 -5.06 1.54 -16.06
N SER A 111 -5.66 0.38 -15.93
CA SER A 111 -6.96 0.27 -15.25
C SER A 111 -6.94 0.69 -13.76
N ILE A 112 -5.75 0.72 -13.14
CA ILE A 112 -5.59 1.21 -11.76
C ILE A 112 -5.30 2.71 -11.76
N GLY A 113 -4.51 3.18 -12.73
CA GLY A 113 -3.94 4.52 -12.73
C GLY A 113 -4.81 5.54 -13.43
N ASP A 114 -5.37 5.24 -14.58
CA ASP A 114 -5.99 6.25 -15.47
C ASP A 114 -7.04 7.10 -14.73
N PHE A 115 -7.95 6.48 -13.99
CA PHE A 115 -8.98 7.20 -13.24
C PHE A 115 -8.40 8.20 -12.22
N PHE A 116 -7.37 7.79 -11.47
CA PHE A 116 -6.77 8.65 -10.47
C PHE A 116 -5.88 9.71 -11.11
N VAL A 117 -5.18 9.38 -12.19
CA VAL A 117 -4.36 10.32 -12.97
C VAL A 117 -5.22 11.41 -13.59
N ASP A 118 -6.38 11.06 -14.16
CA ASP A 118 -7.31 12.04 -14.73
C ASP A 118 -7.83 13.00 -13.67
N ILE A 119 -8.16 12.49 -12.47
CA ILE A 119 -8.58 13.32 -11.34
C ILE A 119 -7.44 14.22 -10.86
N GLU A 120 -6.22 13.68 -10.68
CA GLU A 120 -5.05 14.45 -10.25
C GLU A 120 -4.74 15.57 -11.23
N ASN A 121 -4.73 15.26 -12.54
CA ASN A 121 -4.45 16.25 -13.58
C ASN A 121 -5.52 17.35 -13.65
N ALA A 122 -6.80 16.97 -13.52
CA ALA A 122 -7.89 17.94 -13.51
C ALA A 122 -7.86 18.81 -12.23
N ALA A 123 -7.59 18.22 -11.08
CA ALA A 123 -7.49 18.93 -9.80
C ALA A 123 -6.29 19.89 -9.77
N ALA A 124 -5.17 19.54 -10.41
CA ALA A 124 -3.97 20.38 -10.49
C ALA A 124 -4.19 21.68 -11.28
N GLN A 125 -5.27 21.78 -12.08
CA GLN A 125 -5.63 22.98 -12.83
C GLN A 125 -6.37 24.03 -11.98
N VAL A 126 -6.66 23.75 -10.72
CA VAL A 126 -7.28 24.71 -9.80
C VAL A 126 -6.26 25.75 -9.39
N GLY A 127 -6.58 27.02 -9.64
CA GLY A 127 -5.75 28.15 -9.29
C GLY A 127 -6.56 29.32 -8.70
N PRO A 128 -5.91 30.41 -8.33
CA PRO A 128 -6.60 31.61 -7.85
C PRO A 128 -7.66 32.07 -8.87
N GLY A 129 -8.91 32.23 -8.40
CA GLY A 129 -10.02 32.64 -9.25
C GLY A 129 -10.74 31.52 -10.02
N THR A 130 -10.37 30.28 -9.83
CA THR A 130 -11.10 29.15 -10.46
C THR A 130 -12.55 29.08 -9.93
N PRO A 131 -13.57 29.12 -10.81
CA PRO A 131 -14.96 29.03 -10.38
C PRO A 131 -15.27 27.72 -9.68
N PRO A 132 -16.05 27.71 -8.57
CA PRO A 132 -16.39 26.47 -7.84
C PRO A 132 -17.12 25.42 -8.68
N GLN A 133 -17.79 25.84 -9.75
CA GLN A 133 -18.53 24.97 -10.65
C GLN A 133 -17.71 24.40 -11.81
N SER A 134 -16.43 24.80 -11.93
CA SER A 134 -15.54 24.33 -12.98
C SER A 134 -15.28 22.81 -12.86
N ALA A 135 -14.87 22.21 -13.96
CA ALA A 135 -14.50 20.79 -13.99
C ALA A 135 -13.32 20.49 -13.04
N SER A 136 -12.34 21.40 -12.97
CA SER A 136 -11.17 21.27 -12.10
C SER A 136 -11.53 21.36 -10.61
N ALA A 137 -12.37 22.32 -10.20
CA ALA A 137 -12.87 22.42 -8.83
C ALA A 137 -13.69 21.18 -8.41
N LYS A 138 -14.52 20.66 -9.31
CA LYS A 138 -15.26 19.40 -9.09
C LYS A 138 -14.30 18.19 -8.95
N ALA A 139 -13.26 18.11 -9.78
CA ALA A 139 -12.25 17.07 -9.69
C ALA A 139 -11.50 17.14 -8.37
N GLN A 140 -11.09 18.32 -7.92
CA GLN A 140 -10.45 18.52 -6.63
C GLN A 140 -11.37 18.09 -5.47
N GLY A 141 -12.65 18.49 -5.50
CA GLY A 141 -13.63 18.04 -4.50
C GLY A 141 -13.87 16.53 -4.52
N LEU A 142 -13.84 15.89 -5.69
CA LEU A 142 -13.94 14.45 -5.82
C LEU A 142 -12.70 13.75 -5.27
N GLN A 143 -11.50 14.25 -5.59
CA GLN A 143 -10.24 13.73 -5.07
C GLN A 143 -10.24 13.75 -3.54
N HIS A 144 -10.59 14.87 -2.93
CA HIS A 144 -10.68 15.02 -1.47
C HIS A 144 -11.66 14.01 -0.86
N LYS A 145 -12.87 13.89 -1.40
CA LYS A 145 -13.87 12.91 -0.94
C LYS A 145 -13.40 11.46 -1.06
N LEU A 146 -12.64 11.15 -2.11
CA LEU A 146 -12.08 9.80 -2.29
C LEU A 146 -10.95 9.53 -1.30
N GLN A 147 -10.12 10.53 -1.00
CA GLN A 147 -9.07 10.46 0.02
C GLN A 147 -9.68 10.27 1.42
N GLU A 148 -10.65 11.09 1.81
CA GLU A 148 -11.36 10.96 3.10
C GLU A 148 -12.01 9.59 3.32
N LYS A 149 -12.42 8.93 2.23
CA LYS A 149 -13.01 7.59 2.28
C LYS A 149 -12.00 6.45 2.12
N GLY A 150 -10.70 6.74 2.07
CA GLY A 150 -9.66 5.74 1.82
C GLY A 150 -9.79 5.04 0.46
N LYS A 151 -10.38 5.70 -0.54
CA LYS A 151 -10.55 5.14 -1.89
C LYS A 151 -9.35 5.42 -2.78
N CYS A 152 -8.57 6.46 -2.50
CA CYS A 152 -7.31 6.73 -3.20
C CYS A 152 -6.19 5.82 -2.67
N PRO A 153 -5.28 5.36 -3.53
CA PRO A 153 -4.03 4.75 -3.08
C PRO A 153 -3.26 5.67 -2.13
N ALA A 154 -2.61 5.10 -1.11
CA ALA A 154 -1.78 5.85 -0.17
C ALA A 154 -0.42 6.17 -0.81
N LYS A 155 -0.47 7.04 -1.81
CA LYS A 155 0.68 7.54 -2.57
C LYS A 155 0.56 9.06 -2.73
N PRO A 156 1.67 9.82 -2.66
CA PRO A 156 1.64 11.26 -2.88
C PRO A 156 1.04 11.64 -4.24
N SER A 157 1.34 10.86 -5.28
CA SER A 157 0.76 10.99 -6.62
C SER A 157 0.71 9.64 -7.31
N VAL A 158 -0.47 9.24 -7.76
CA VAL A 158 -0.66 8.01 -8.57
C VAL A 158 -0.11 8.25 -9.98
N GLY A 159 -0.27 9.45 -10.52
CA GLY A 159 0.32 9.83 -11.79
C GLY A 159 1.85 9.78 -11.75
N GLY A 160 2.45 10.30 -10.69
CA GLY A 160 3.89 10.21 -10.45
C GLY A 160 4.36 8.75 -10.30
N TRP A 161 3.62 7.92 -9.60
CA TRP A 161 3.91 6.49 -9.48
C TRP A 161 3.79 5.78 -10.83
N LEU A 162 2.75 6.02 -11.60
CA LEU A 162 2.52 5.40 -12.92
C LEU A 162 3.52 5.90 -13.96
N GLY A 163 3.77 7.22 -14.00
CA GLY A 163 4.61 7.88 -14.99
C GLY A 163 6.10 7.95 -14.65
N SER A 164 6.50 7.54 -13.46
CA SER A 164 7.87 7.73 -12.97
C SER A 164 8.92 6.88 -13.67
N GLY A 165 8.82 6.82 -14.96
CA GLY A 165 9.83 6.26 -15.81
C GLY A 165 9.62 4.78 -16.08
N ASN A 166 10.52 4.29 -16.78
CA ASN A 166 10.62 2.99 -17.37
C ASN A 166 10.18 1.86 -16.44
N TRP A 167 8.90 1.56 -16.46
CA TRP A 167 8.35 0.36 -15.85
C TRP A 167 9.05 -0.90 -16.33
N LEU A 168 9.65 -0.81 -17.52
CA LEU A 168 10.36 -1.89 -18.15
C LEU A 168 11.82 -1.47 -18.36
N ASP A 169 12.74 -2.36 -18.03
CA ASP A 169 14.14 -2.20 -18.42
C ASP A 169 14.37 -2.62 -19.87
N SER A 170 15.63 -2.56 -20.31
CA SER A 170 16.04 -2.98 -21.66
C SER A 170 15.72 -4.44 -21.99
N LYS A 171 15.52 -5.28 -20.96
CA LYS A 171 15.13 -6.69 -21.06
C LYS A 171 13.62 -6.90 -21.02
N GLY A 172 12.83 -5.84 -20.88
CA GLY A 172 11.39 -5.91 -20.74
C GLY A 172 10.90 -6.31 -19.35
N GLU A 173 11.74 -6.24 -18.34
CA GLU A 173 11.40 -6.51 -16.95
C GLU A 173 10.99 -5.23 -16.21
N PHE A 174 10.04 -5.37 -15.29
CA PHE A 174 9.60 -4.24 -14.47
C PHE A 174 10.67 -3.84 -13.46
N ARG A 175 11.08 -2.57 -13.51
CA ARG A 175 12.07 -2.02 -12.58
C ARG A 175 11.48 -1.41 -11.33
N ARG A 176 10.18 -1.14 -11.32
CA ARG A 176 9.60 -0.42 -10.20
C ARG A 176 9.31 -1.32 -9.02
N ALA A 177 10.30 -1.46 -8.18
CA ALA A 177 10.18 -2.10 -6.88
C ALA A 177 10.69 -1.18 -5.74
N ILE A 178 11.10 0.04 -6.09
CA ILE A 178 11.62 1.01 -5.12
C ILE A 178 10.47 1.93 -4.75
N THR A 179 10.08 1.93 -3.48
CA THR A 179 9.17 2.90 -2.92
C THR A 179 9.85 4.26 -2.85
N ARG A 180 9.11 5.31 -3.19
CA ARG A 180 9.56 6.68 -3.02
C ARG A 180 9.18 7.20 -1.65
N ALA A 181 9.81 8.29 -1.25
CA ALA A 181 9.40 9.03 -0.08
C ALA A 181 7.90 9.35 -0.13
N GLY A 182 7.21 9.13 0.98
CA GLY A 182 5.76 9.32 1.09
C GLY A 182 4.89 8.21 0.51
N GLU A 183 5.43 7.23 -0.19
CA GLU A 183 4.65 6.08 -0.66
C GLU A 183 4.47 5.05 0.46
N ALA A 184 3.25 4.89 0.96
CA ALA A 184 2.94 3.92 2.02
C ALA A 184 2.29 2.62 1.49
N GLU A 185 1.67 2.65 0.30
CA GLU A 185 0.96 1.48 -0.26
C GLU A 185 1.71 0.87 -1.44
N LEU A 186 1.94 -0.45 -1.39
CA LEU A 186 2.40 -1.23 -2.54
C LEU A 186 1.17 -1.75 -3.30
N LEU A 187 1.07 -1.42 -4.59
CA LEU A 187 -0.12 -1.68 -5.40
C LEU A 187 -0.04 -2.96 -6.21
N THR A 188 1.15 -3.46 -6.50
CA THR A 188 1.36 -4.62 -7.37
C THR A 188 2.01 -5.78 -6.63
N ARG A 189 1.77 -6.99 -7.12
CA ARG A 189 2.43 -8.19 -6.57
C ARG A 189 3.95 -8.12 -6.73
N TYR A 190 4.42 -7.52 -7.82
CA TYR A 190 5.84 -7.37 -8.08
C TYR A 190 6.52 -6.49 -7.02
N GLU A 191 5.91 -5.34 -6.68
CA GLU A 191 6.42 -4.50 -5.59
C GLU A 191 6.51 -5.29 -4.28
N VAL A 192 5.45 -6.04 -3.93
CA VAL A 192 5.42 -6.85 -2.71
C VAL A 192 6.46 -7.97 -2.70
N GLN A 193 6.73 -8.59 -3.86
CA GLN A 193 7.71 -9.67 -3.98
C GLN A 193 9.14 -9.16 -3.88
N VAL A 194 9.42 -7.96 -4.37
CA VAL A 194 10.77 -7.36 -4.34
C VAL A 194 11.02 -6.65 -3.01
N SER A 195 10.04 -5.94 -2.49
CA SER A 195 10.11 -5.20 -1.24
C SER A 195 8.91 -5.55 -0.37
N PRO A 196 8.95 -6.66 0.40
CA PRO A 196 7.84 -7.02 1.28
C PRO A 196 7.42 -5.87 2.19
N PRO A 197 6.11 -5.61 2.34
CA PRO A 197 5.59 -4.53 3.17
C PRO A 197 5.72 -4.87 4.66
N ASP A 198 5.71 -3.84 5.50
CA ASP A 198 5.69 -4.01 6.95
C ASP A 198 4.36 -4.63 7.43
N LEU A 199 3.24 -4.29 6.76
CA LEU A 199 1.93 -4.89 6.99
C LEU A 199 1.36 -5.50 5.72
N LEU A 200 1.12 -6.80 5.74
CA LEU A 200 0.49 -7.54 4.64
C LEU A 200 -0.96 -7.88 5.00
N ILE A 201 -1.91 -7.49 4.15
CA ILE A 201 -3.31 -7.90 4.28
C ILE A 201 -3.68 -8.87 3.16
N THR A 202 -4.20 -10.04 3.52
CA THR A 202 -4.51 -11.10 2.56
C THR A 202 -5.70 -11.97 3.05
N ASN A 203 -6.02 -13.00 2.31
CA ASN A 203 -6.99 -14.02 2.74
C ASN A 203 -6.36 -15.41 2.80
N TYR A 204 -7.07 -16.35 3.46
CA TYR A 204 -6.56 -17.71 3.66
C TYR A 204 -6.17 -18.41 2.37
N SER A 205 -7.03 -18.40 1.36
CA SER A 205 -6.76 -19.08 0.08
C SER A 205 -5.55 -18.47 -0.62
N MET A 206 -5.38 -17.13 -0.53
CA MET A 206 -4.22 -16.49 -1.14
C MET A 206 -2.94 -16.79 -0.39
N LEU A 207 -2.98 -16.84 0.95
CA LEU A 207 -1.82 -17.21 1.76
C LEU A 207 -1.36 -18.65 1.42
N GLU A 208 -2.29 -19.59 1.29
CA GLU A 208 -2.00 -20.95 0.86
C GLU A 208 -1.29 -20.96 -0.50
N TYR A 209 -1.83 -20.22 -1.49
CA TYR A 209 -1.18 -20.09 -2.80
C TYR A 209 0.21 -19.45 -2.71
N MET A 210 0.40 -18.46 -1.85
CA MET A 210 1.70 -17.82 -1.66
C MET A 210 2.73 -18.80 -1.10
N MET A 211 2.35 -19.66 -0.19
CA MET A 211 3.24 -20.67 0.39
C MET A 211 3.63 -21.77 -0.61
N LEU A 212 2.76 -22.07 -1.56
CA LEU A 212 3.00 -23.12 -2.57
C LEU A 212 3.76 -22.63 -3.80
N ARG A 213 3.77 -21.32 -4.07
CA ARG A 213 4.36 -20.77 -5.29
C ARG A 213 5.80 -20.32 -5.09
N PRO A 214 6.75 -20.79 -5.92
CA PRO A 214 8.14 -20.37 -5.80
C PRO A 214 8.35 -18.86 -5.96
N ILE A 215 7.52 -18.18 -6.74
CA ILE A 215 7.65 -16.73 -7.01
C ILE A 215 7.38 -15.88 -5.77
N GLU A 216 6.50 -16.33 -4.87
CA GLU A 216 6.18 -15.66 -3.61
C GLU A 216 7.12 -16.06 -2.45
N ARG A 217 7.94 -17.09 -2.64
CA ARG A 217 8.88 -17.57 -1.62
C ARG A 217 9.80 -16.48 -1.09
N ARG A 218 10.19 -15.56 -1.97
CA ARG A 218 11.05 -14.44 -1.61
C ARG A 218 10.48 -13.56 -0.49
N ILE A 219 9.14 -13.39 -0.44
CA ILE A 219 8.47 -12.63 0.63
C ILE A 219 8.75 -13.28 2.00
N PHE A 220 8.64 -14.60 2.06
CA PHE A 220 8.84 -15.37 3.29
C PHE A 220 10.33 -15.49 3.66
N ASP A 221 11.21 -15.65 2.67
CA ASP A 221 12.65 -15.74 2.90
C ASP A 221 13.21 -14.42 3.48
N GLN A 222 12.78 -13.26 2.93
CA GLN A 222 13.15 -11.95 3.48
C GLN A 222 12.56 -11.72 4.87
N THR A 223 11.33 -12.18 5.11
CA THR A 223 10.68 -12.09 6.43
C THR A 223 11.40 -12.97 7.47
N ARG A 224 11.88 -14.14 7.07
CA ARG A 224 12.64 -15.03 7.97
C ARG A 224 14.03 -14.50 8.28
N ALA A 225 14.65 -13.78 7.35
CA ALA A 225 15.97 -13.18 7.53
C ALA A 225 15.95 -11.93 8.44
N TRP A 226 14.79 -11.36 8.67
CA TRP A 226 14.58 -10.24 9.60
C TRP A 226 14.50 -10.74 11.04
#